data_ffc6eac164d38cf75ff20bddc0c33773
#
_entry.id   ffc6eac164d38cf75ff20bddc0c33773
#
_cell.length_a   1.000
_cell.length_b   1.000
_cell.length_c   1.000
_cell.angle_alpha   90.00
_cell.angle_beta   90.00
_cell.angle_gamma   90.00
#
_symmetry.space_group_name_H-M   'P 1'
#
loop_
_entity.id
_entity.type
_entity.pdbx_description
1 polymer ?
#
loop_
_entity_poly.entity_id
_entity_poly.type
_entity_poly.pdbx_seq_one_letter_code
_entity_poly.pdbx_strand_id
1 'polypeptide(L)'
;MSDALTSPAFGAACALGSAFMWALTSLLVRRLGATTSMMTVNAVRVGASGVFLLALSFAGTARLEIMAMSTTTFILIASSTVIAAGVGDSIFFECVRILGLGRAMTLASSYPLLAAGFAAMFLGEPITLRAMTGAVMTLGGLVLILGGRHGHGDRRGIRWRPVAAALFVAVLWALSAILMKPAMSDLSPLTAQGVRLPIVAAFLWATPWARAGVPSLRAAGRRVVVPLAVLSALTAVSSLMWVAGLKYSNVMVATVLSSTSPMFAIALGAAFLSERLTPGAIAGAALTVAGIVILEV
;
A
#
# COMPACT_ATOMS: atom_id res chain seq x y z
N MET A 1 20.99 -6.92 -19.98
CA MET A 1 19.64 -6.33 -19.79
C MET A 1 18.84 -7.06 -18.68
N SER A 2 19.07 -8.38 -18.49
CA SER A 2 18.45 -9.15 -17.38
C SER A 2 18.90 -8.68 -15.99
N ASP A 3 20.18 -8.40 -15.80
CA ASP A 3 20.74 -8.05 -14.47
C ASP A 3 20.26 -6.69 -13.94
N ALA A 4 19.94 -5.75 -14.83
CA ALA A 4 19.39 -4.45 -14.43
C ALA A 4 17.96 -4.56 -13.85
N LEU A 5 17.16 -5.51 -14.34
CA LEU A 5 15.78 -5.74 -13.92
C LEU A 5 15.65 -6.57 -12.61
N THR A 6 16.78 -7.02 -12.07
CA THR A 6 16.83 -7.77 -10.78
C THR A 6 17.67 -7.05 -9.73
N SER A 7 18.13 -5.82 -10.04
CA SER A 7 18.97 -5.03 -9.15
C SER A 7 18.19 -4.44 -7.96
N PRO A 8 18.83 -4.20 -6.81
CA PRO A 8 18.21 -3.48 -5.69
C PRO A 8 17.67 -2.11 -6.09
N ALA A 9 18.35 -1.39 -6.97
CA ALA A 9 17.89 -0.09 -7.49
C ALA A 9 16.58 -0.21 -8.30
N PHE A 10 16.41 -1.30 -9.07
CA PHE A 10 15.14 -1.59 -9.72
C PHE A 10 14.02 -1.87 -8.70
N GLY A 11 14.33 -2.63 -7.64
CA GLY A 11 13.40 -2.85 -6.55
C GLY A 11 12.94 -1.55 -5.88
N ALA A 12 13.88 -0.66 -5.58
CA ALA A 12 13.60 0.67 -5.03
C ALA A 12 12.74 1.54 -5.96
N ALA A 13 13.09 1.58 -7.25
CA ALA A 13 12.30 2.29 -8.26
C ALA A 13 10.86 1.74 -8.36
N CYS A 14 10.68 0.42 -8.27
CA CYS A 14 9.37 -0.21 -8.21
C CYS A 14 8.60 0.21 -6.94
N ALA A 15 9.24 0.24 -5.77
CA ALA A 15 8.61 0.67 -4.52
C ALA A 15 8.13 2.13 -4.59
N LEU A 16 8.97 3.05 -5.11
CA LEU A 16 8.58 4.45 -5.36
C LEU A 16 7.45 4.57 -6.38
N GLY A 17 7.53 3.83 -7.48
CA GLY A 17 6.47 3.80 -8.49
C GLY A 17 5.14 3.29 -7.92
N SER A 18 5.18 2.29 -7.05
CA SER A 18 4.01 1.82 -6.31
C SER A 18 3.39 2.94 -5.46
N ALA A 19 4.22 3.71 -4.74
CA ALA A 19 3.75 4.86 -3.94
C ALA A 19 3.08 5.93 -4.80
N PHE A 20 3.64 6.24 -5.97
CA PHE A 20 3.06 7.18 -6.93
C PHE A 20 1.71 6.70 -7.46
N MET A 21 1.63 5.43 -7.91
CA MET A 21 0.38 4.83 -8.39
C MET A 21 -0.69 4.78 -7.29
N TRP A 22 -0.28 4.54 -6.04
CA TRP A 22 -1.18 4.58 -4.89
C TRP A 22 -1.71 5.99 -4.61
N ALA A 23 -0.89 7.02 -4.80
CA ALA A 23 -1.33 8.41 -4.70
C ALA A 23 -2.38 8.75 -5.75
N LEU A 24 -2.18 8.34 -7.01
CA LEU A 24 -3.19 8.47 -8.08
C LEU A 24 -4.49 7.74 -7.75
N THR A 25 -4.37 6.50 -7.26
CA THR A 25 -5.51 5.70 -6.80
C THR A 25 -6.29 6.45 -5.72
N SER A 26 -5.59 7.02 -4.74
CA SER A 26 -6.21 7.77 -3.64
C SER A 26 -6.99 9.00 -4.11
N LEU A 27 -6.49 9.71 -5.12
CA LEU A 27 -7.20 10.86 -5.72
C LEU A 27 -8.50 10.43 -6.40
N LEU A 28 -8.47 9.32 -7.15
CA LEU A 28 -9.67 8.80 -7.83
C LEU A 28 -10.70 8.26 -6.85
N VAL A 29 -10.25 7.54 -5.82
CA VAL A 29 -11.12 7.02 -4.76
C VAL A 29 -11.86 8.15 -4.04
N ARG A 30 -11.18 9.28 -3.74
CA ARG A 30 -11.84 10.45 -3.13
C ARG A 30 -13.00 10.99 -3.98
N ARG A 31 -12.88 10.96 -5.31
CA ARG A 31 -13.96 11.39 -6.23
C ARG A 31 -15.14 10.42 -6.26
N LEU A 32 -14.88 9.12 -6.14
CA LEU A 32 -15.91 8.07 -6.15
C LEU A 32 -16.56 7.88 -4.77
N GLY A 33 -15.81 8.06 -3.70
CA GLY A 33 -16.25 7.79 -2.32
C GLY A 33 -17.36 8.70 -1.81
N ALA A 34 -17.64 9.82 -2.50
CA ALA A 34 -18.77 10.69 -2.16
C ALA A 34 -20.14 10.05 -2.40
N THR A 35 -20.21 9.01 -3.24
CA THR A 35 -21.48 8.39 -3.67
C THR A 35 -21.57 6.89 -3.41
N THR A 36 -20.47 6.24 -3.02
CA THR A 36 -20.38 4.77 -2.94
C THR A 36 -19.56 4.33 -1.73
N SER A 37 -19.90 3.17 -1.15
CA SER A 37 -19.12 2.57 -0.07
C SER A 37 -17.66 2.31 -0.48
N MET A 38 -16.71 2.83 0.31
CA MET A 38 -15.27 2.63 0.10
C MET A 38 -14.88 1.14 0.09
N MET A 39 -15.52 0.32 0.94
CA MET A 39 -15.27 -1.12 1.01
C MET A 39 -15.73 -1.83 -0.27
N THR A 40 -16.87 -1.44 -0.83
CA THR A 40 -17.38 -1.99 -2.10
C THR A 40 -16.47 -1.60 -3.26
N VAL A 41 -16.03 -0.32 -3.33
CA VAL A 41 -15.07 0.15 -4.34
C VAL A 41 -13.74 -0.63 -4.21
N ASN A 42 -13.27 -0.87 -2.98
CA ASN A 42 -12.06 -1.65 -2.73
C ASN A 42 -12.22 -3.11 -3.23
N ALA A 43 -13.33 -3.77 -2.89
CA ALA A 43 -13.60 -5.14 -3.31
C ALA A 43 -13.69 -5.27 -4.85
N VAL A 44 -14.33 -4.31 -5.53
CA VAL A 44 -14.42 -4.30 -6.99
C VAL A 44 -13.07 -4.10 -7.65
N ARG A 45 -12.30 -3.07 -7.24
CA ARG A 45 -11.01 -2.77 -7.86
C ARG A 45 -10.00 -3.91 -7.67
N VAL A 46 -9.94 -4.48 -6.45
CA VAL A 46 -9.05 -5.60 -6.15
C VAL A 46 -9.50 -6.86 -6.90
N GLY A 47 -10.81 -7.12 -6.95
CA GLY A 47 -11.36 -8.26 -7.68
C GLY A 47 -11.07 -8.20 -9.19
N ALA A 48 -11.34 -7.06 -9.82
CA ALA A 48 -11.06 -6.88 -11.24
C ALA A 48 -9.55 -6.95 -11.54
N SER A 49 -8.70 -6.34 -10.72
CA SER A 49 -7.24 -6.45 -10.82
C SER A 49 -6.79 -7.90 -10.65
N GLY A 50 -7.36 -8.61 -9.69
CA GLY A 50 -7.03 -10.01 -9.39
C GLY A 50 -7.39 -10.93 -10.55
N VAL A 51 -8.59 -10.80 -11.11
CA VAL A 51 -9.01 -11.57 -12.29
C VAL A 51 -8.10 -11.28 -13.48
N PHE A 52 -7.77 -10.00 -13.72
CA PHE A 52 -6.88 -9.60 -14.81
C PHE A 52 -5.47 -10.20 -14.66
N LEU A 53 -4.84 -10.06 -13.47
CA LEU A 53 -3.49 -10.57 -13.24
C LEU A 53 -3.44 -12.09 -13.20
N LEU A 54 -4.47 -12.75 -12.68
CA LEU A 54 -4.58 -14.21 -12.72
C LEU A 54 -4.69 -14.70 -14.15
N ALA A 55 -5.56 -14.10 -14.96
CA ALA A 55 -5.69 -14.44 -16.38
C ALA A 55 -4.36 -14.23 -17.13
N LEU A 56 -3.66 -13.13 -16.87
CA LEU A 56 -2.36 -12.85 -17.47
C LEU A 56 -1.31 -13.89 -17.03
N SER A 57 -1.35 -14.33 -15.77
CA SER A 57 -0.46 -15.37 -15.24
C SER A 57 -0.67 -16.71 -15.97
N PHE A 58 -1.94 -17.07 -16.25
CA PHE A 58 -2.25 -18.29 -17.00
C PHE A 58 -1.96 -18.19 -18.50
N ALA A 59 -2.00 -17.00 -19.07
CA ALA A 59 -1.66 -16.79 -20.49
C ALA A 59 -0.15 -16.89 -20.77
N GLY A 60 0.71 -16.76 -19.75
CA GLY A 60 2.16 -16.77 -19.84
C GLY A 60 2.83 -17.96 -19.17
N THR A 61 4.15 -17.87 -19.01
CA THR A 61 4.97 -18.87 -18.29
C THR A 61 4.71 -18.90 -16.78
N ALA A 62 4.12 -17.84 -16.23
CA ALA A 62 3.80 -17.74 -14.81
C ALA A 62 2.81 -18.83 -14.33
N ARG A 63 2.04 -19.46 -15.25
CA ARG A 63 1.21 -20.62 -14.92
C ARG A 63 2.01 -21.78 -14.34
N LEU A 64 3.25 -21.98 -14.79
CA LEU A 64 4.11 -23.03 -14.31
C LEU A 64 4.53 -22.78 -12.86
N GLU A 65 4.79 -21.52 -12.50
CA GLU A 65 5.06 -21.14 -11.11
C GLU A 65 3.85 -21.39 -10.20
N ILE A 66 2.62 -21.12 -10.69
CA ILE A 66 1.38 -21.38 -9.93
C ILE A 66 1.23 -22.89 -9.69
N MET A 67 1.44 -23.70 -10.73
CA MET A 67 1.28 -25.17 -10.64
C MET A 67 2.37 -25.83 -9.78
N ALA A 68 3.58 -25.26 -9.76
CA ALA A 68 4.71 -25.71 -8.98
C ALA A 68 4.76 -25.13 -7.55
N MET A 69 3.82 -24.23 -7.23
CA MET A 69 3.80 -23.52 -5.93
C MET A 69 3.66 -24.50 -4.77
N SER A 70 4.59 -24.42 -3.82
CA SER A 70 4.52 -25.23 -2.61
C SER A 70 3.34 -24.80 -1.72
N THR A 71 2.82 -25.72 -0.94
CA THR A 71 1.78 -25.43 0.06
C THR A 71 2.24 -24.37 1.05
N THR A 72 3.51 -24.38 1.44
CA THR A 72 4.09 -23.38 2.34
C THR A 72 4.05 -21.98 1.70
N THR A 73 4.49 -21.85 0.46
CA THR A 73 4.45 -20.59 -0.28
C THR A 73 3.02 -20.06 -0.43
N PHE A 74 2.06 -20.95 -0.74
CA PHE A 74 0.65 -20.56 -0.82
C PHE A 74 0.12 -20.07 0.54
N ILE A 75 0.43 -20.76 1.64
CA ILE A 75 0.02 -20.35 3.00
C ILE A 75 0.63 -18.99 3.36
N LEU A 76 1.90 -18.74 3.05
CA LEU A 76 2.55 -17.47 3.31
C LEU A 76 1.88 -16.31 2.54
N ILE A 77 1.58 -16.51 1.26
CA ILE A 77 0.88 -15.51 0.44
C ILE A 77 -0.54 -15.27 0.97
N ALA A 78 -1.29 -16.35 1.23
CA ALA A 78 -2.66 -16.25 1.70
C ALA A 78 -2.73 -15.57 3.08
N SER A 79 -1.87 -15.97 4.02
CA SER A 79 -1.78 -15.36 5.34
C SER A 79 -1.38 -13.89 5.28
N SER A 80 -0.31 -13.57 4.53
CA SER A 80 0.11 -12.19 4.28
C SER A 80 -1.04 -11.31 3.78
N THR A 81 -1.77 -11.83 2.81
CA THR A 81 -2.87 -11.12 2.14
C THR A 81 -4.07 -10.90 3.06
N VAL A 82 -4.52 -11.93 3.77
CA VAL A 82 -5.64 -11.83 4.70
C VAL A 82 -5.30 -10.90 5.86
N ILE A 83 -4.09 -11.00 6.41
CA ILE A 83 -3.62 -10.15 7.52
C ILE A 83 -3.59 -8.67 7.09
N ALA A 84 -2.97 -8.34 5.95
CA ALA A 84 -2.85 -6.94 5.53
C ALA A 84 -4.14 -6.41 4.93
N ALA A 85 -4.54 -6.93 3.78
CA ALA A 85 -5.61 -6.35 2.98
C ALA A 85 -7.00 -6.80 3.44
N GLY A 86 -7.11 -7.97 4.05
CA GLY A 86 -8.36 -8.45 4.64
C GLY A 86 -8.65 -7.73 5.96
N VAL A 87 -7.83 -7.95 6.96
CA VAL A 87 -8.03 -7.44 8.33
C VAL A 87 -7.46 -6.04 8.49
N GLY A 88 -6.21 -5.82 8.11
CA GLY A 88 -5.49 -4.56 8.29
C GLY A 88 -6.19 -3.39 7.58
N ASP A 89 -6.48 -3.50 6.29
CA ASP A 89 -7.16 -2.44 5.55
C ASP A 89 -8.58 -2.19 6.07
N SER A 90 -9.30 -3.23 6.52
CA SER A 90 -10.63 -3.07 7.10
C SER A 90 -10.60 -2.22 8.38
N ILE A 91 -9.65 -2.51 9.28
CA ILE A 91 -9.43 -1.72 10.49
C ILE A 91 -8.93 -0.31 10.12
N PHE A 92 -8.03 -0.20 9.16
CA PHE A 92 -7.50 1.09 8.71
C PHE A 92 -8.60 2.02 8.19
N PHE A 93 -9.52 1.53 7.34
CA PHE A 93 -10.64 2.34 6.85
C PHE A 93 -11.56 2.81 7.98
N GLU A 94 -11.75 2.00 9.02
CA GLU A 94 -12.49 2.43 10.21
C GLU A 94 -11.73 3.51 11.00
N CYS A 95 -10.40 3.37 11.13
CA CYS A 95 -9.55 4.42 11.72
C CYS A 95 -9.61 5.71 10.91
N VAL A 96 -9.60 5.66 9.58
CA VAL A 96 -9.76 6.82 8.69
C VAL A 96 -11.11 7.50 8.92
N ARG A 97 -12.18 6.73 9.11
CA ARG A 97 -13.52 7.27 9.37
C ARG A 97 -13.59 8.02 10.70
N ILE A 98 -12.89 7.54 11.74
CA ILE A 98 -12.96 8.08 13.10
C ILE A 98 -11.92 9.19 13.34
N LEU A 99 -10.67 8.98 12.92
CA LEU A 99 -9.53 9.88 13.16
C LEU A 99 -9.32 10.90 12.03
N GLY A 100 -9.92 10.64 10.86
CA GLY A 100 -9.57 11.31 9.62
C GLY A 100 -8.34 10.71 8.94
N LEU A 101 -8.24 10.90 7.62
CA LEU A 101 -7.21 10.28 6.77
C LEU A 101 -5.78 10.64 7.24
N GLY A 102 -5.51 11.90 7.53
CA GLY A 102 -4.16 12.33 7.91
C GLY A 102 -3.65 11.63 9.17
N ARG A 103 -4.44 11.64 10.27
CA ARG A 103 -4.04 11.01 11.55
C ARG A 103 -3.89 9.50 11.40
N ALA A 104 -4.83 8.83 10.73
CA ALA A 104 -4.76 7.39 10.50
C ALA A 104 -3.52 7.01 9.68
N MET A 105 -3.23 7.76 8.58
CA MET A 105 -2.03 7.55 7.77
C MET A 105 -0.74 7.79 8.56
N THR A 106 -0.66 8.87 9.34
CA THR A 106 0.54 9.16 10.17
C THR A 106 0.86 8.01 11.12
N LEU A 107 -0.17 7.48 11.82
CA LEU A 107 0.02 6.36 12.74
C LEU A 107 0.40 5.08 12.00
N ALA A 108 -0.26 4.78 10.90
CA ALA A 108 0.04 3.60 10.08
C ALA A 108 1.44 3.69 9.41
N SER A 109 1.97 4.91 9.14
CA SER A 109 3.33 5.12 8.61
C SER A 109 4.45 4.67 9.54
N SER A 110 4.16 4.20 10.75
CA SER A 110 5.13 3.50 11.61
C SER A 110 5.44 2.07 11.13
N TYR A 111 4.62 1.50 10.23
CA TYR A 111 4.78 0.11 9.79
C TYR A 111 6.14 -0.22 9.17
N PRO A 112 6.85 0.67 8.42
CA PRO A 112 8.15 0.33 7.87
C PRO A 112 9.24 0.11 8.94
N LEU A 113 9.18 0.86 10.04
CA LEU A 113 10.11 0.65 11.15
C LEU A 113 9.86 -0.69 11.84
N LEU A 114 8.59 -1.06 12.01
CA LEU A 114 8.22 -2.38 12.53
C LEU A 114 8.63 -3.49 11.55
N ALA A 115 8.43 -3.27 10.24
CA ALA A 115 8.85 -4.22 9.20
C ALA A 115 10.37 -4.42 9.19
N ALA A 116 11.16 -3.33 9.34
CA ALA A 116 12.61 -3.42 9.45
C ALA A 116 13.04 -4.22 10.70
N GLY A 117 12.42 -3.97 11.86
CA GLY A 117 12.67 -4.72 13.07
C GLY A 117 12.33 -6.22 12.92
N PHE A 118 11.18 -6.52 12.34
CA PHE A 118 10.79 -7.91 12.05
C PHE A 118 11.68 -8.57 11.00
N ALA A 119 12.10 -7.83 9.95
CA ALA A 119 13.03 -8.36 8.94
C ALA A 119 14.37 -8.73 9.55
N ALA A 120 14.90 -7.89 10.44
CA ALA A 120 16.13 -8.20 11.17
C ALA A 120 15.96 -9.45 12.06
N MET A 121 14.81 -9.57 12.75
CA MET A 121 14.55 -10.65 13.70
C MET A 121 14.26 -11.99 13.00
N PHE A 122 13.47 -11.99 11.93
CA PHE A 122 12.96 -13.22 11.30
C PHE A 122 13.64 -13.58 9.98
N LEU A 123 14.20 -12.60 9.25
CA LEU A 123 14.83 -12.79 7.95
C LEU A 123 16.35 -12.58 7.97
N GLY A 124 16.91 -12.12 9.11
CA GLY A 124 18.33 -11.82 9.22
C GLY A 124 18.78 -10.63 8.36
N GLU A 125 17.87 -9.75 7.93
CA GLU A 125 18.24 -8.54 7.18
C GLU A 125 18.99 -7.56 8.09
N PRO A 126 20.20 -7.09 7.73
CA PRO A 126 20.95 -6.19 8.57
C PRO A 126 20.31 -4.79 8.61
N ILE A 127 20.17 -4.24 9.82
CA ILE A 127 19.78 -2.85 10.00
C ILE A 127 21.08 -2.00 10.08
N THR A 128 21.39 -1.30 9.00
CA THR A 128 22.53 -0.38 9.01
C THR A 128 22.10 0.96 9.62
N LEU A 129 23.04 1.66 10.31
CA LEU A 129 22.79 3.00 10.84
C LEU A 129 22.30 3.97 9.75
N ARG A 130 22.83 3.83 8.56
CA ARG A 130 22.47 4.61 7.39
C ARG A 130 21.02 4.36 6.96
N ALA A 131 20.63 3.10 6.81
CA ALA A 131 19.26 2.73 6.46
C ALA A 131 18.28 3.23 7.52
N MET A 132 18.61 3.12 8.80
CA MET A 132 17.80 3.65 9.90
C MET A 132 17.67 5.18 9.82
N THR A 133 18.76 5.90 9.58
CA THR A 133 18.74 7.37 9.46
C THR A 133 17.88 7.80 8.28
N GLY A 134 18.06 7.18 7.09
CA GLY A 134 17.23 7.45 5.91
C GLY A 134 15.75 7.18 6.16
N ALA A 135 15.42 6.07 6.79
CA ALA A 135 14.03 5.72 7.13
C ALA A 135 13.41 6.73 8.11
N VAL A 136 14.11 7.09 9.19
CA VAL A 136 13.62 8.06 10.19
C VAL A 136 13.41 9.43 9.55
N MET A 137 14.31 9.89 8.69
CA MET A 137 14.15 11.15 7.95
C MET A 137 12.97 11.09 6.99
N THR A 138 12.83 10.01 6.23
CA THR A 138 11.72 9.81 5.29
C THR A 138 10.37 9.84 6.03
N LEU A 139 10.24 9.06 7.08
CA LEU A 139 9.01 8.98 7.86
C LEU A 139 8.73 10.27 8.64
N GLY A 140 9.76 10.91 9.18
CA GLY A 140 9.66 12.23 9.82
C GLY A 140 9.17 13.30 8.84
N GLY A 141 9.66 13.30 7.61
CA GLY A 141 9.17 14.15 6.54
C GLY A 141 7.69 13.90 6.22
N LEU A 142 7.27 12.63 6.15
CA LEU A 142 5.85 12.28 5.95
C LEU A 142 4.96 12.76 7.11
N VAL A 143 5.42 12.67 8.34
CA VAL A 143 4.71 13.20 9.51
C VAL A 143 4.52 14.71 9.41
N LEU A 144 5.55 15.46 9.00
CA LEU A 144 5.44 16.91 8.77
C LEU A 144 4.46 17.25 7.65
N ILE A 145 4.50 16.49 6.55
CA ILE A 145 3.57 16.63 5.42
C ILE A 145 2.11 16.47 5.89
N LEU A 146 1.84 15.42 6.65
CA LEU A 146 0.48 15.09 7.10
C LEU A 146 0.04 16.01 8.25
N GLY A 147 0.96 16.43 9.12
CA GLY A 147 0.69 17.33 10.25
C GLY A 147 0.26 18.73 9.83
N GLY A 148 0.85 19.28 8.77
CA GLY A 148 0.50 20.61 8.24
C GLY A 148 -0.93 20.72 7.67
N ARG A 149 -1.62 19.62 7.45
CA ARG A 149 -3.01 19.59 6.96
C ARG A 149 -4.08 19.57 8.05
N HIS A 150 -3.70 19.54 9.32
CA HIS A 150 -4.64 19.57 10.42
C HIS A 150 -5.06 21.01 10.72
N GLY A 151 -6.02 21.51 9.94
CA GLY A 151 -6.73 22.76 10.24
C GLY A 151 -7.39 22.67 11.64
N HIS A 152 -7.48 23.79 12.31
CA HIS A 152 -7.94 24.10 13.66
C HIS A 152 -9.35 23.58 14.03
N GLY A 153 -9.65 22.29 13.96
CA GLY A 153 -11.05 21.84 14.03
C GLY A 153 -11.46 20.76 15.02
N ASP A 154 -10.59 20.07 15.70
CA ASP A 154 -11.10 19.06 16.65
C ASP A 154 -10.32 18.98 17.97
N ARG A 155 -10.78 19.77 18.96
CA ARG A 155 -10.39 19.69 20.38
C ARG A 155 -11.10 18.54 21.13
N ARG A 156 -11.69 17.57 20.40
CA ARG A 156 -12.23 16.37 21.04
C ARG A 156 -11.07 15.53 21.54
N GLY A 157 -11.10 15.17 22.82
CA GLY A 157 -10.03 14.43 23.50
C GLY A 157 -9.55 13.22 22.71
N ILE A 158 -8.25 12.89 22.83
CA ILE A 158 -7.60 11.79 22.10
C ILE A 158 -8.34 10.49 22.42
N ARG A 159 -9.05 9.95 21.43
CA ARG A 159 -9.67 8.63 21.53
C ARG A 159 -8.59 7.58 21.34
N TRP A 160 -8.07 7.04 22.43
CA TRP A 160 -6.94 6.10 22.42
C TRP A 160 -7.22 4.79 21.65
N ARG A 161 -8.48 4.30 21.68
CA ARG A 161 -8.87 3.06 20.96
C ARG A 161 -8.61 3.11 19.45
N PRO A 162 -9.07 4.13 18.69
CA PRO A 162 -8.72 4.26 17.27
C PRO A 162 -7.22 4.49 17.04
N VAL A 163 -6.51 5.13 17.96
CA VAL A 163 -5.04 5.28 17.86
C VAL A 163 -4.35 3.92 17.99
N ALA A 164 -4.72 3.14 19.01
CA ALA A 164 -4.20 1.79 19.20
C ALA A 164 -4.55 0.88 17.99
N ALA A 165 -5.76 1.00 17.44
CA ALA A 165 -6.18 0.26 16.26
C ALA A 165 -5.33 0.63 15.02
N ALA A 166 -5.00 1.91 14.81
CA ALA A 166 -4.14 2.35 13.71
C ALA A 166 -2.69 1.87 13.86
N LEU A 167 -2.16 1.82 15.09
CA LEU A 167 -0.85 1.22 15.37
C LEU A 167 -0.88 -0.30 15.18
N PHE A 168 -1.97 -0.96 15.54
CA PHE A 168 -2.16 -2.38 15.29
C PHE A 168 -2.19 -2.70 13.79
N VAL A 169 -2.81 -1.84 12.97
CA VAL A 169 -2.72 -1.94 11.50
C VAL A 169 -1.27 -1.89 11.02
N ALA A 170 -0.44 -1.00 11.60
CA ALA A 170 0.98 -0.95 11.26
C ALA A 170 1.69 -2.29 11.54
N VAL A 171 1.36 -2.96 12.66
CA VAL A 171 1.88 -4.30 12.98
C VAL A 171 1.41 -5.32 11.93
N LEU A 172 0.14 -5.32 11.57
CA LEU A 172 -0.41 -6.24 10.56
C LEU A 172 0.24 -6.06 9.19
N TRP A 173 0.45 -4.83 8.76
CA TRP A 173 1.12 -4.53 7.49
C TRP A 173 2.59 -4.92 7.51
N ALA A 174 3.30 -4.66 8.61
CA ALA A 174 4.68 -5.09 8.80
C ALA A 174 4.79 -6.63 8.74
N LEU A 175 3.95 -7.34 9.49
CA LEU A 175 3.92 -8.79 9.49
C LEU A 175 3.61 -9.37 8.11
N SER A 176 2.69 -8.75 7.38
CA SER A 176 2.39 -9.14 5.99
C SER A 176 3.60 -9.04 5.07
N ALA A 177 4.40 -7.97 5.18
CA ALA A 177 5.61 -7.82 4.38
C ALA A 177 6.63 -8.92 4.68
N ILE A 178 6.79 -9.29 5.95
CA ILE A 178 7.69 -10.37 6.39
C ILE A 178 7.23 -11.74 5.86
N LEU A 179 5.94 -12.03 5.94
CA LEU A 179 5.39 -13.28 5.41
C LEU A 179 5.50 -13.37 3.88
N MET A 180 5.41 -12.22 3.21
CA MET A 180 5.47 -12.15 1.74
C MET A 180 6.90 -12.34 1.22
N LYS A 181 7.92 -11.83 1.92
CA LYS A 181 9.32 -11.80 1.44
C LYS A 181 9.86 -13.20 1.09
N PRO A 182 9.77 -14.23 1.96
CA PRO A 182 10.21 -15.59 1.63
C PRO A 182 9.45 -16.20 0.45
N ALA A 183 8.15 -15.92 0.34
CA ALA A 183 7.35 -16.42 -0.78
C ALA A 183 7.79 -15.88 -2.15
N MET A 184 8.58 -14.78 -2.17
CA MET A 184 9.08 -14.17 -3.41
C MET A 184 10.37 -14.81 -3.92
N SER A 185 11.00 -15.74 -3.20
CA SER A 185 12.20 -16.45 -3.69
C SER A 185 11.91 -17.17 -5.01
N ASP A 186 10.77 -17.89 -5.06
CA ASP A 186 10.43 -18.82 -6.13
C ASP A 186 9.38 -18.30 -7.11
N LEU A 187 8.77 -17.15 -6.80
CA LEU A 187 7.67 -16.61 -7.59
C LEU A 187 8.03 -15.28 -8.26
N SER A 188 7.54 -15.10 -9.48
CA SER A 188 7.52 -13.79 -10.11
C SER A 188 6.49 -12.85 -9.44
N PRO A 189 6.67 -11.53 -9.50
CA PRO A 189 5.69 -10.58 -9.00
C PRO A 189 4.29 -10.78 -9.62
N LEU A 190 4.25 -11.19 -10.89
CA LEU A 190 3.00 -11.47 -11.61
C LEU A 190 2.26 -12.66 -10.99
N THR A 191 2.95 -13.77 -10.80
CA THR A 191 2.39 -14.98 -10.16
C THR A 191 1.89 -14.67 -8.76
N ALA A 192 2.72 -14.01 -7.95
CA ALA A 192 2.38 -13.66 -6.59
C ALA A 192 1.11 -12.82 -6.50
N GLN A 193 0.96 -11.79 -7.33
CA GLN A 193 -0.22 -10.95 -7.34
C GLN A 193 -1.43 -11.60 -8.03
N GLY A 194 -1.19 -12.44 -9.03
CA GLY A 194 -2.23 -13.26 -9.66
C GLY A 194 -2.93 -14.20 -8.69
N VAL A 195 -2.22 -14.68 -7.66
CA VAL A 195 -2.79 -15.49 -6.58
C VAL A 195 -3.33 -14.62 -5.44
N ARG A 196 -2.57 -13.61 -5.02
CA ARG A 196 -2.85 -12.76 -3.85
C ARG A 196 -4.15 -11.95 -3.99
N LEU A 197 -4.34 -11.26 -5.10
CA LEU A 197 -5.48 -10.37 -5.26
C LEU A 197 -6.84 -11.10 -5.34
N PRO A 198 -6.99 -12.26 -6.01
CA PRO A 198 -8.21 -13.06 -5.92
C PRO A 198 -8.54 -13.52 -4.50
N ILE A 199 -7.54 -13.90 -3.69
CA ILE A 199 -7.75 -14.30 -2.29
C ILE A 199 -8.34 -13.14 -1.49
N VAL A 200 -7.75 -11.94 -1.61
CA VAL A 200 -8.28 -10.73 -0.96
C VAL A 200 -9.69 -10.40 -1.46
N ALA A 201 -9.91 -10.50 -2.77
CA ALA A 201 -11.23 -10.24 -3.34
C ALA A 201 -12.28 -11.18 -2.77
N ALA A 202 -11.98 -12.48 -2.72
CA ALA A 202 -12.86 -13.49 -2.13
C ALA A 202 -13.16 -13.17 -0.65
N PHE A 203 -12.12 -12.83 0.13
CA PHE A 203 -12.28 -12.42 1.52
C PHE A 203 -13.17 -11.18 1.66
N LEU A 204 -12.92 -10.12 0.90
CA LEU A 204 -13.71 -8.89 0.97
C LEU A 204 -15.17 -9.14 0.58
N TRP A 205 -15.41 -9.87 -0.52
CA TRP A 205 -16.77 -10.23 -0.96
C TRP A 205 -17.50 -11.17 -0.01
N ALA A 206 -16.79 -11.94 0.82
CA ALA A 206 -17.39 -12.70 1.90
C ALA A 206 -17.93 -11.80 3.02
N THR A 207 -17.43 -10.56 3.16
CA THR A 207 -17.87 -9.63 4.20
C THR A 207 -19.18 -8.91 3.84
N PRO A 208 -20.07 -8.62 4.82
CA PRO A 208 -21.29 -7.87 4.57
C PRO A 208 -21.01 -6.42 4.16
N TRP A 209 -19.90 -5.83 4.62
CA TRP A 209 -19.54 -4.43 4.34
C TRP A 209 -19.23 -4.16 2.88
N ALA A 210 -18.57 -5.10 2.18
CA ALA A 210 -18.32 -4.97 0.75
C ALA A 210 -19.62 -5.10 -0.07
N ARG A 211 -20.55 -5.93 0.40
CA ARG A 211 -21.85 -6.15 -0.28
C ARG A 211 -22.83 -5.00 -0.07
N ALA A 212 -22.77 -4.33 1.09
CA ALA A 212 -23.72 -3.26 1.44
C ALA A 212 -23.74 -2.09 0.45
N GLY A 213 -22.63 -1.79 -0.22
CA GLY A 213 -22.55 -0.70 -1.21
C GLY A 213 -22.89 -1.10 -2.64
N VAL A 214 -23.23 -2.37 -2.92
CA VAL A 214 -23.57 -2.83 -4.28
C VAL A 214 -24.80 -2.11 -4.86
N PRO A 215 -25.87 -1.87 -4.11
CA PRO A 215 -27.03 -1.13 -4.64
C PRO A 215 -26.66 0.29 -5.08
N SER A 216 -25.86 1.03 -4.29
CA SER A 216 -25.43 2.39 -4.66
C SER A 216 -24.50 2.39 -5.88
N LEU A 217 -23.64 1.38 -6.01
CA LEU A 217 -22.78 1.22 -7.17
C LEU A 217 -23.59 0.95 -8.45
N ARG A 218 -24.60 0.09 -8.36
CA ARG A 218 -25.53 -0.20 -9.47
C ARG A 218 -26.34 1.03 -9.87
N ALA A 219 -26.81 1.80 -8.89
CA ALA A 219 -27.57 3.03 -9.13
C ALA A 219 -26.74 4.10 -9.85
N ALA A 220 -25.42 4.16 -9.59
CA ALA A 220 -24.50 5.07 -10.28
C ALA A 220 -24.28 4.70 -11.76
N GLY A 221 -24.57 3.47 -12.17
CA GLY A 221 -24.60 3.02 -13.56
C GLY A 221 -23.26 3.18 -14.30
N ARG A 222 -23.34 3.53 -15.60
CA ARG A 222 -22.15 3.63 -16.46
C ARG A 222 -21.15 4.70 -16.05
N ARG A 223 -21.55 5.71 -15.27
CA ARG A 223 -20.69 6.81 -14.84
C ARG A 223 -19.51 6.37 -13.97
N VAL A 224 -19.64 5.23 -13.27
CA VAL A 224 -18.59 4.69 -12.41
C VAL A 224 -17.76 3.60 -13.08
N VAL A 225 -18.15 3.09 -14.24
CA VAL A 225 -17.46 1.98 -14.92
C VAL A 225 -16.03 2.38 -15.32
N VAL A 226 -15.88 3.52 -16.01
CA VAL A 226 -14.54 3.99 -16.43
C VAL A 226 -13.66 4.31 -15.24
N PRO A 227 -14.10 5.10 -14.23
CA PRO A 227 -13.29 5.31 -13.03
C PRO A 227 -12.90 4.01 -12.30
N LEU A 228 -13.79 3.03 -12.20
CA LEU A 228 -13.48 1.73 -11.58
C LEU A 228 -12.48 0.92 -12.42
N ALA A 229 -12.60 0.93 -13.75
CA ALA A 229 -11.63 0.28 -14.63
C ALA A 229 -10.24 0.90 -14.47
N VAL A 230 -10.14 2.24 -14.46
CA VAL A 230 -8.88 2.95 -14.21
C VAL A 230 -8.33 2.62 -12.82
N LEU A 231 -9.17 2.63 -11.78
CA LEU A 231 -8.76 2.23 -10.43
C LEU A 231 -8.23 0.80 -10.39
N SER A 232 -8.87 -0.13 -11.09
CA SER A 232 -8.44 -1.52 -11.17
C SER A 232 -7.09 -1.64 -11.88
N ALA A 233 -6.90 -0.93 -12.98
CA ALA A 233 -5.61 -0.90 -13.71
C ALA A 233 -4.49 -0.32 -12.83
N LEU A 234 -4.72 0.83 -12.17
CA LEU A 234 -3.76 1.42 -11.23
C LEU A 234 -3.46 0.47 -10.07
N THR A 235 -4.46 -0.24 -9.56
CA THR A 235 -4.27 -1.24 -8.49
C THR A 235 -3.41 -2.41 -8.97
N ALA A 236 -3.65 -2.93 -10.18
CA ALA A 236 -2.85 -4.00 -10.75
C ALA A 236 -1.37 -3.58 -10.88
N VAL A 237 -1.11 -2.41 -11.48
CA VAL A 237 0.24 -1.88 -11.67
C VAL A 237 0.91 -1.58 -10.33
N SER A 238 0.24 -0.85 -9.45
CA SER A 238 0.77 -0.50 -8.11
C SER A 238 1.14 -1.74 -7.31
N SER A 239 0.27 -2.76 -7.32
CA SER A 239 0.50 -3.98 -6.56
C SER A 239 1.65 -4.81 -7.11
N LEU A 240 1.79 -4.90 -8.44
CA LEU A 240 2.94 -5.55 -9.08
C LEU A 240 4.25 -4.83 -8.72
N MET A 241 4.27 -3.49 -8.80
CA MET A 241 5.44 -2.69 -8.46
C MET A 241 5.79 -2.83 -6.97
N TRP A 242 4.80 -2.89 -6.08
CA TRP A 242 5.05 -3.11 -4.64
C TRP A 242 5.71 -4.48 -4.38
N VAL A 243 5.21 -5.56 -5.00
CA VAL A 243 5.79 -6.89 -4.86
C VAL A 243 7.16 -6.99 -5.50
N ALA A 244 7.37 -6.34 -6.65
CA ALA A 244 8.69 -6.25 -7.28
C ALA A 244 9.67 -5.50 -6.37
N GLY A 245 9.25 -4.39 -5.75
CA GLY A 245 10.02 -3.69 -4.74
C GLY A 245 10.44 -4.61 -3.60
N LEU A 246 9.49 -5.37 -3.04
CA LEU A 246 9.77 -6.30 -1.96
C LEU A 246 10.65 -7.49 -2.38
N LYS A 247 10.53 -7.96 -3.63
CA LYS A 247 11.36 -9.04 -4.18
C LYS A 247 12.82 -8.62 -4.36
N TYR A 248 13.05 -7.49 -5.00
CA TYR A 248 14.36 -7.08 -5.50
C TYR A 248 15.12 -6.13 -4.56
N SER A 249 14.50 -5.58 -3.52
CA SER A 249 15.18 -4.83 -2.46
C SER A 249 14.96 -5.47 -1.08
N ASN A 250 15.62 -4.96 -0.04
CA ASN A 250 15.32 -5.40 1.32
C ASN A 250 13.95 -4.87 1.80
N VAL A 251 13.40 -5.51 2.84
CA VAL A 251 12.07 -5.17 3.37
C VAL A 251 12.00 -3.73 3.84
N MET A 252 13.05 -3.24 4.50
CA MET A 252 13.10 -1.87 5.02
C MET A 252 12.99 -0.85 3.89
N VAL A 253 13.83 -0.97 2.84
CA VAL A 253 13.81 -0.07 1.67
C VAL A 253 12.47 -0.13 0.97
N ALA A 254 11.98 -1.33 0.64
CA ALA A 254 10.70 -1.50 -0.04
C ALA A 254 9.54 -0.86 0.72
N THR A 255 9.47 -1.05 2.04
CA THR A 255 8.35 -0.54 2.85
C THR A 255 8.44 0.96 3.10
N VAL A 256 9.64 1.51 3.34
CA VAL A 256 9.85 2.96 3.50
C VAL A 256 9.49 3.69 2.20
N LEU A 257 10.01 3.24 1.06
CA LEU A 257 9.75 3.88 -0.23
C LEU A 257 8.28 3.77 -0.63
N SER A 258 7.65 2.63 -0.42
CA SER A 258 6.20 2.47 -0.69
C SER A 258 5.33 3.36 0.21
N SER A 259 5.82 3.77 1.39
CA SER A 259 5.10 4.68 2.30
C SER A 259 5.12 6.13 1.86
N THR A 260 5.88 6.50 0.83
CA THR A 260 6.02 7.90 0.39
C THR A 260 4.83 8.43 -0.44
N SER A 261 3.79 7.62 -0.62
CA SER A 261 2.57 8.01 -1.33
C SER A 261 1.94 9.35 -0.89
N PRO A 262 1.95 9.77 0.39
CA PRO A 262 1.47 11.09 0.78
C PRO A 262 2.26 12.25 0.16
N MET A 263 3.56 12.09 -0.07
CA MET A 263 4.39 13.08 -0.76
C MET A 263 3.89 13.31 -2.20
N PHE A 264 3.66 12.23 -2.94
CA PHE A 264 3.10 12.29 -4.28
C PHE A 264 1.67 12.83 -4.29
N ALA A 265 0.83 12.42 -3.33
CA ALA A 265 -0.54 12.91 -3.23
C ALA A 265 -0.62 14.44 -3.03
N ILE A 266 0.33 15.04 -2.30
CA ILE A 266 0.42 16.49 -2.12
C ILE A 266 0.85 17.18 -3.41
N ALA A 267 1.89 16.67 -4.07
CA ALA A 267 2.34 17.22 -5.35
C ALA A 267 1.22 17.20 -6.41
N LEU A 268 0.50 16.08 -6.50
CA LEU A 268 -0.65 15.92 -7.39
C LEU A 268 -1.82 16.83 -6.98
N GLY A 269 -2.08 16.98 -5.68
CA GLY A 269 -3.11 17.89 -5.15
C GLY A 269 -2.82 19.35 -5.49
N ALA A 270 -1.56 19.79 -5.38
CA ALA A 270 -1.15 21.13 -5.78
C ALA A 270 -1.28 21.33 -7.30
N ALA A 271 -0.84 20.36 -8.10
CA ALA A 271 -0.87 20.46 -9.55
C ALA A 271 -2.29 20.41 -10.15
N PHE A 272 -3.16 19.53 -9.64
CA PHE A 272 -4.47 19.24 -10.26
C PHE A 272 -5.68 19.76 -9.50
N LEU A 273 -5.52 20.13 -8.22
CA LEU A 273 -6.61 20.60 -7.37
C LEU A 273 -6.38 22.04 -6.88
N SER A 274 -5.30 22.70 -7.34
CA SER A 274 -4.91 24.06 -6.92
C SER A 274 -4.79 24.19 -5.39
N GLU A 275 -4.45 23.09 -4.69
CA GLU A 275 -4.24 23.10 -3.25
C GLU A 275 -2.96 23.88 -2.92
N ARG A 276 -3.01 24.81 -1.97
CA ARG A 276 -1.83 25.58 -1.54
C ARG A 276 -0.91 24.69 -0.72
N LEU A 277 0.37 24.68 -1.07
CA LEU A 277 1.40 24.01 -0.28
C LEU A 277 1.68 24.83 0.99
N THR A 278 1.60 24.17 2.14
CA THR A 278 2.02 24.78 3.40
C THR A 278 3.54 24.70 3.55
N PRO A 279 4.20 25.65 4.25
CA PRO A 279 5.64 25.58 4.53
C PRO A 279 6.05 24.24 5.16
N GLY A 280 5.23 23.69 6.06
CA GLY A 280 5.44 22.38 6.67
C GLY A 280 5.40 21.24 5.66
N ALA A 281 4.52 21.32 4.65
CA ALA A 281 4.47 20.30 3.59
C ALA A 281 5.72 20.36 2.69
N ILE A 282 6.23 21.55 2.40
CA ILE A 282 7.47 21.75 1.61
C ILE A 282 8.68 21.22 2.39
N ALA A 283 8.83 21.62 3.66
CA ALA A 283 9.90 21.14 4.52
C ALA A 283 9.85 19.61 4.70
N GLY A 284 8.65 19.06 4.91
CA GLY A 284 8.43 17.62 5.00
C GLY A 284 8.79 16.89 3.71
N ALA A 285 8.45 17.44 2.55
CA ALA A 285 8.82 16.85 1.26
C ALA A 285 10.34 16.84 1.06
N ALA A 286 11.01 17.95 1.38
CA ALA A 286 12.47 18.04 1.31
C ALA A 286 13.15 17.01 2.23
N LEU A 287 12.68 16.89 3.48
CA LEU A 287 13.19 15.91 4.44
C LEU A 287 12.94 14.47 3.96
N THR A 288 11.77 14.19 3.38
CA THR A 288 11.45 12.87 2.79
C THR A 288 12.41 12.51 1.66
N VAL A 289 12.66 13.45 0.73
CA VAL A 289 13.59 13.22 -0.39
C VAL A 289 15.03 13.00 0.11
N ALA A 290 15.49 13.81 1.08
CA ALA A 290 16.81 13.62 1.68
C ALA A 290 16.94 12.24 2.35
N GLY A 291 15.91 11.81 3.06
CA GLY A 291 15.85 10.48 3.68
C GLY A 291 15.91 9.35 2.65
N ILE A 292 15.18 9.48 1.53
CA ILE A 292 15.21 8.52 0.42
C ILE A 292 16.63 8.42 -0.17
N VAL A 293 17.27 9.54 -0.43
CA VAL A 293 18.64 9.55 -0.96
C VAL A 293 19.61 8.85 -0.01
N ILE A 294 19.53 9.12 1.31
CA ILE A 294 20.35 8.44 2.30
C ILE A 294 20.05 6.94 2.35
N LEU A 295 18.82 6.53 2.18
CA LEU A 295 18.41 5.13 2.21
C LEU A 295 19.00 4.32 1.03
N GLU A 296 19.11 4.93 -0.14
CA GLU A 296 19.49 4.27 -1.40
C GLU A 296 20.98 4.34 -1.73
N VAL A 297 21.66 5.41 -1.36
CA VAL A 297 23.12 5.55 -1.59
C VAL A 297 23.93 4.73 -0.62
#